data_e7ac21ff7e0ffc398cd8e435aab68012
#
_entry.id   e7ac21ff7e0ffc398cd8e435aab68012
#
_cell.length_a   1.000
_cell.length_b   1.000
_cell.length_c   1.000
_cell.angle_alpha   90.00
_cell.angle_beta   90.00
_cell.angle_gamma   90.00
#
_symmetry.space_group_name_H-M   'P 1'
#
loop_
_entity.id
_entity.type
_entity.pdbx_description
1 polymer ?
#
loop_
_entity_poly.entity_id
_entity_poly.type
_entity_poly.pdbx_seq_one_letter_code
_entity_poly.pdbx_strand_id
1 'polypeptide(L)'
;MKQELIERFTRYVKIDTKSNEESHTVPTTPGQIEFGKLLVEELKEIGLTEVTMDDNGYVMATLPANTDKDVPVIGFLAHLDTATDFTGENVKPQIHENFDGNAITLNEELNVVLTPEQFPELPSYKGHTIITTDGTTLLGADDKAGLTEIMVAMNHLIHNPQIKHGKIRVAFTPDEEIGRGPAHFDVEAFGASFAYTMDGGPLGGLEYESFNAAGAKLTFNGTNTHPGTAKNKMRNATKLAMEFNGYLPVEEAPEYTEGYEGFYHLLSLSGDVEQSKAYYIIRDFDRENFEARKNNVENIVKTMQEKYGEDAVVLEMNDQYYNMLEKIEPVREIVDIAYEAMKSLDIEPNIHPIRGGTDGSQLSYMGLPTPNIFTGGENYHGKFEYVSVDTMEKAVQVIVEIARRFEEQA
;
A
#
# COMPACT_ATOMS: atom_id res chain seq x y z
N MET A 1 -4.51 -23.13 -12.61
CA MET A 1 -4.44 -21.93 -11.77
C MET A 1 -3.02 -21.70 -11.25
N LYS A 2 -2.43 -22.59 -10.43
CA LYS A 2 -1.09 -22.44 -9.85
C LYS A 2 0.03 -22.17 -10.89
N GLN A 3 0.06 -22.95 -11.98
CA GLN A 3 1.06 -22.76 -13.05
C GLN A 3 0.91 -21.39 -13.73
N GLU A 4 -0.30 -20.92 -13.99
CA GLU A 4 -0.56 -19.63 -14.58
C GLU A 4 -0.13 -18.47 -13.66
N LEU A 5 -0.38 -18.60 -12.34
CA LEU A 5 0.12 -17.64 -11.33
C LEU A 5 1.65 -17.51 -11.42
N ILE A 6 2.37 -18.62 -11.41
CA ILE A 6 3.84 -18.63 -11.50
C ILE A 6 4.31 -17.96 -12.82
N GLU A 7 3.72 -18.32 -13.94
CA GLU A 7 4.12 -17.80 -15.27
C GLU A 7 3.87 -16.30 -15.40
N ARG A 8 2.69 -15.81 -14.99
CA ARG A 8 2.37 -14.38 -15.04
C ARG A 8 3.22 -13.60 -14.04
N PHE A 9 3.24 -14.01 -12.79
CA PHE A 9 3.96 -13.31 -11.73
C PHE A 9 5.46 -13.20 -12.06
N THR A 10 6.12 -14.30 -12.41
CA THR A 10 7.57 -14.28 -12.73
C THR A 10 7.90 -13.48 -13.98
N ARG A 11 6.94 -13.25 -14.88
CA ARG A 11 7.07 -12.35 -16.01
C ARG A 11 6.90 -10.89 -15.58
N TYR A 12 5.88 -10.57 -14.78
CA TYR A 12 5.54 -9.22 -14.35
C TYR A 12 6.62 -8.60 -13.47
N VAL A 13 7.17 -9.36 -12.51
CA VAL A 13 8.20 -8.84 -11.61
C VAL A 13 9.50 -8.45 -12.30
N LYS A 14 9.74 -8.93 -13.52
CA LYS A 14 10.93 -8.56 -14.32
C LYS A 14 10.83 -7.18 -14.99
N ILE A 15 9.64 -6.58 -14.98
CA ILE A 15 9.42 -5.24 -15.52
C ILE A 15 9.66 -4.27 -14.37
N ASP A 16 10.64 -3.38 -14.55
CA ASP A 16 10.92 -2.34 -13.56
C ASP A 16 9.84 -1.25 -13.61
N THR A 17 9.10 -1.12 -12.52
CA THR A 17 8.01 -0.16 -12.36
C THR A 17 8.18 0.71 -11.10
N LYS A 18 9.40 0.79 -10.57
CA LYS A 18 9.70 1.58 -9.38
C LYS A 18 9.19 3.02 -9.53
N SER A 19 8.46 3.52 -8.53
CA SER A 19 8.00 4.90 -8.46
C SER A 19 9.14 5.89 -8.21
N ASN A 20 8.91 7.18 -8.47
CA ASN A 20 9.87 8.24 -8.25
C ASN A 20 9.21 9.46 -7.57
N GLU A 21 9.48 9.64 -6.28
CA GLU A 21 8.93 10.75 -5.48
C GLU A 21 9.30 12.14 -6.00
N GLU A 22 10.45 12.28 -6.66
CA GLU A 22 10.95 13.54 -7.21
C GLU A 22 10.29 13.91 -8.55
N SER A 23 9.64 12.96 -9.20
CA SER A 23 8.95 13.20 -10.47
C SER A 23 7.63 13.95 -10.27
N HIS A 24 7.31 14.82 -11.21
CA HIS A 24 6.03 15.55 -11.28
C HIS A 24 5.12 15.03 -12.40
N THR A 25 5.52 13.97 -13.10
CA THR A 25 4.66 13.30 -14.10
C THR A 25 3.75 12.29 -13.44
N VAL A 26 2.68 11.88 -14.12
CA VAL A 26 1.81 10.76 -13.74
C VAL A 26 1.68 9.85 -14.96
N PRO A 27 2.08 8.58 -14.85
CA PRO A 27 2.84 8.00 -13.74
C PRO A 27 4.25 8.60 -13.63
N THR A 28 4.88 8.39 -12.48
CA THR A 28 6.19 8.98 -12.20
C THR A 28 7.33 8.35 -12.98
N THR A 29 7.15 7.15 -13.51
CA THR A 29 8.16 6.43 -14.29
C THR A 29 7.57 5.78 -15.55
N PRO A 30 8.34 5.73 -16.64
CA PRO A 30 7.85 5.16 -17.90
C PRO A 30 7.61 3.64 -17.85
N GLY A 31 8.27 2.92 -16.94
CA GLY A 31 8.08 1.47 -16.78
C GLY A 31 6.64 1.10 -16.41
N GLN A 32 5.95 1.94 -15.64
CA GLN A 32 4.54 1.75 -15.31
C GLN A 32 3.65 1.83 -16.57
N ILE A 33 3.94 2.76 -17.49
CA ILE A 33 3.23 2.85 -18.77
C ILE A 33 3.46 1.60 -19.64
N GLU A 34 4.69 1.11 -19.72
CA GLU A 34 5.01 -0.09 -20.49
C GLU A 34 4.32 -1.31 -19.90
N PHE A 35 4.30 -1.44 -18.60
CA PHE A 35 3.60 -2.51 -17.90
C PHE A 35 2.08 -2.41 -18.10
N GLY A 36 1.50 -1.21 -17.96
CA GLY A 36 0.08 -0.99 -18.23
C GLY A 36 -0.33 -1.38 -19.65
N LYS A 37 0.48 -1.08 -20.67
CA LYS A 37 0.24 -1.50 -22.06
C LYS A 37 0.23 -3.03 -22.21
N LEU A 38 1.16 -3.72 -21.57
CA LEU A 38 1.17 -5.19 -21.56
C LEU A 38 -0.11 -5.75 -20.95
N LEU A 39 -0.56 -5.20 -19.84
CA LEU A 39 -1.78 -5.64 -19.15
C LEU A 39 -3.04 -5.38 -19.99
N VAL A 40 -3.11 -4.25 -20.71
CA VAL A 40 -4.19 -3.96 -21.66
C VAL A 40 -4.30 -5.05 -22.71
N GLU A 41 -3.19 -5.47 -23.30
CA GLU A 41 -3.22 -6.55 -24.31
C GLU A 41 -3.62 -7.89 -23.68
N GLU A 42 -3.09 -8.24 -22.53
CA GLU A 42 -3.45 -9.48 -21.84
C GLU A 42 -4.92 -9.52 -21.38
N LEU A 43 -5.47 -8.39 -20.89
CA LEU A 43 -6.90 -8.29 -20.53
C LEU A 43 -7.80 -8.53 -21.75
N LYS A 44 -7.42 -7.99 -22.92
CA LYS A 44 -8.13 -8.26 -24.19
C LYS A 44 -8.02 -9.73 -24.61
N GLU A 45 -6.82 -10.33 -24.49
CA GLU A 45 -6.58 -11.75 -24.79
C GLU A 45 -7.40 -12.68 -23.88
N ILE A 46 -7.53 -12.36 -22.60
CA ILE A 46 -8.41 -13.07 -21.65
C ILE A 46 -9.87 -12.96 -22.09
N GLY A 47 -10.25 -11.87 -22.73
CA GLY A 47 -11.63 -11.65 -23.23
C GLY A 47 -12.43 -10.62 -22.45
N LEU A 48 -11.79 -9.76 -21.63
CA LEU A 48 -12.46 -8.64 -21.00
C LEU A 48 -12.84 -7.59 -22.06
N THR A 49 -13.88 -6.83 -21.72
CA THR A 49 -14.40 -5.74 -22.56
C THR A 49 -14.06 -4.38 -21.97
N GLU A 50 -14.32 -3.30 -22.69
CA GLU A 50 -14.08 -1.92 -22.22
C GLU A 50 -12.66 -1.73 -21.66
N VAL A 51 -11.67 -2.43 -22.27
CA VAL A 51 -10.27 -2.36 -21.83
C VAL A 51 -9.67 -1.05 -22.29
N THR A 52 -9.27 -0.22 -21.35
CA THR A 52 -8.69 1.11 -21.60
C THR A 52 -7.44 1.32 -20.77
N MET A 53 -6.60 2.23 -21.20
CA MET A 53 -5.56 2.86 -20.41
C MET A 53 -5.59 4.35 -20.72
N ASP A 54 -5.68 5.18 -19.72
CA ASP A 54 -5.69 6.64 -19.90
C ASP A 54 -4.27 7.22 -19.99
N ASP A 55 -4.19 8.54 -20.21
CA ASP A 55 -2.90 9.23 -20.35
C ASP A 55 -2.09 9.26 -19.03
N ASN A 56 -2.73 9.02 -17.89
CA ASN A 56 -2.10 8.92 -16.58
C ASN A 56 -1.68 7.49 -16.21
N GLY A 57 -1.91 6.51 -17.09
CA GLY A 57 -1.49 5.13 -16.89
C GLY A 57 -2.48 4.24 -16.15
N TYR A 58 -3.68 4.72 -15.80
CA TYR A 58 -4.72 3.88 -15.20
C TYR A 58 -5.26 2.90 -16.21
N VAL A 59 -5.14 1.62 -15.93
CA VAL A 59 -5.72 0.55 -16.74
C VAL A 59 -7.07 0.17 -16.17
N MET A 60 -8.12 0.12 -16.98
CA MET A 60 -9.46 -0.31 -16.57
C MET A 60 -10.01 -1.34 -17.55
N ALA A 61 -10.80 -2.28 -17.04
CA ALA A 61 -11.46 -3.30 -17.85
C ALA A 61 -12.77 -3.77 -17.22
N THR A 62 -13.60 -4.43 -18.00
CA THR A 62 -14.89 -5.00 -17.59
C THR A 62 -14.96 -6.48 -17.89
N LEU A 63 -15.32 -7.28 -16.89
CA LEU A 63 -15.89 -8.60 -17.09
C LEU A 63 -17.42 -8.47 -17.08
N PRO A 64 -18.11 -8.68 -18.24
CA PRO A 64 -19.56 -8.58 -18.28
C PRO A 64 -20.25 -9.60 -17.36
N ALA A 65 -21.41 -9.22 -16.80
CA ALA A 65 -22.23 -10.16 -16.06
C ALA A 65 -22.62 -11.38 -16.89
N ASN A 66 -22.72 -12.55 -16.24
CA ASN A 66 -23.22 -13.77 -16.84
C ASN A 66 -24.52 -14.28 -16.17
N THR A 67 -25.25 -13.38 -15.53
CA THR A 67 -26.54 -13.59 -14.87
C THR A 67 -27.54 -12.52 -15.32
N ASP A 68 -28.84 -12.81 -15.20
CA ASP A 68 -29.94 -11.86 -15.47
C ASP A 68 -30.39 -11.09 -14.22
N LYS A 69 -29.77 -11.34 -13.08
CA LYS A 69 -30.06 -10.65 -11.82
C LYS A 69 -29.46 -9.23 -11.81
N ASP A 70 -30.05 -8.34 -11.03
CA ASP A 70 -29.56 -6.99 -10.79
C ASP A 70 -28.53 -7.03 -9.65
N VAL A 71 -27.29 -7.34 -9.99
CA VAL A 71 -26.17 -7.47 -9.05
C VAL A 71 -25.39 -6.16 -9.01
N PRO A 72 -25.05 -5.63 -7.82
CA PRO A 72 -24.18 -4.46 -7.74
C PRO A 72 -22.86 -4.69 -8.50
N VAL A 73 -22.39 -3.64 -9.19
CA VAL A 73 -21.09 -3.69 -9.87
C VAL A 73 -19.99 -3.63 -8.82
N ILE A 74 -19.14 -4.63 -8.79
CA ILE A 74 -17.98 -4.68 -7.88
C ILE A 74 -16.68 -4.48 -8.64
N GLY A 75 -15.66 -3.94 -7.94
CA GLY A 75 -14.33 -3.73 -8.50
C GLY A 75 -13.26 -4.56 -7.79
N PHE A 76 -12.18 -4.89 -8.52
CA PHE A 76 -10.93 -5.37 -7.95
C PHE A 76 -9.79 -4.51 -8.47
N LEU A 77 -8.91 -4.07 -7.57
CA LEU A 77 -7.80 -3.18 -7.88
C LEU A 77 -6.49 -3.73 -7.33
N ALA A 78 -5.40 -3.39 -8.01
CA ALA A 78 -4.02 -3.61 -7.60
C ALA A 78 -3.16 -2.49 -8.18
N HIS A 79 -1.98 -2.23 -7.59
CA HIS A 79 -1.12 -1.19 -8.15
C HIS A 79 -0.01 -1.72 -9.07
N LEU A 80 0.44 -0.84 -9.97
CA LEU A 80 1.43 -1.17 -11.02
C LEU A 80 2.87 -1.02 -10.53
N ASP A 81 3.09 -0.05 -9.66
CA ASP A 81 4.42 0.37 -9.25
C ASP A 81 5.01 -0.51 -8.15
N THR A 82 6.26 -0.29 -7.86
CA THR A 82 6.98 -0.89 -6.74
C THR A 82 7.63 0.18 -5.89
N ALA A 83 7.87 -0.16 -4.63
CA ALA A 83 8.41 0.73 -3.60
C ALA A 83 9.73 1.41 -3.98
N THR A 84 9.92 2.60 -3.42
CA THR A 84 11.14 3.40 -3.64
C THR A 84 12.31 2.97 -2.75
N ASP A 85 12.06 2.17 -1.72
CA ASP A 85 13.02 1.78 -0.68
C ASP A 85 14.18 0.93 -1.21
N PHE A 86 13.91 0.05 -2.17
CA PHE A 86 14.91 -0.82 -2.76
C PHE A 86 14.79 -0.85 -4.29
N THR A 87 15.82 -1.39 -4.98
CA THR A 87 15.78 -1.48 -6.43
C THR A 87 14.89 -2.61 -6.92
N GLY A 88 14.05 -2.34 -7.93
CA GLY A 88 13.26 -3.30 -8.70
C GLY A 88 13.83 -3.58 -10.10
N GLU A 89 15.06 -3.12 -10.38
CA GLU A 89 15.69 -3.30 -11.68
C GLU A 89 16.37 -4.68 -11.81
N ASN A 90 16.05 -5.40 -12.87
CA ASN A 90 16.59 -6.73 -13.17
C ASN A 90 16.26 -7.81 -12.12
N VAL A 91 15.05 -7.84 -11.64
CA VAL A 91 14.55 -8.87 -10.71
C VAL A 91 14.75 -10.27 -11.29
N LYS A 92 15.33 -11.16 -10.48
CA LYS A 92 15.57 -12.56 -10.81
C LYS A 92 14.80 -13.46 -9.85
N PRO A 93 13.53 -13.75 -10.14
CA PRO A 93 12.72 -14.58 -9.26
C PRO A 93 13.25 -15.99 -9.18
N GLN A 94 13.31 -16.55 -7.96
CA GLN A 94 13.72 -17.93 -7.67
C GLN A 94 12.51 -18.69 -7.14
N ILE A 95 12.21 -19.84 -7.76
CA ILE A 95 11.04 -20.66 -7.40
C ILE A 95 11.51 -21.81 -6.53
N HIS A 96 10.90 -21.95 -5.35
CA HIS A 96 11.17 -22.99 -4.37
C HIS A 96 9.93 -23.86 -4.20
N GLU A 97 9.84 -24.94 -4.97
CA GLU A 97 8.73 -25.90 -4.89
C GLU A 97 8.82 -26.76 -3.64
N ASN A 98 7.68 -27.03 -3.02
CA ASN A 98 7.58 -27.86 -1.80
C ASN A 98 8.59 -27.41 -0.73
N PHE A 99 8.57 -26.13 -0.42
CA PHE A 99 9.49 -25.51 0.53
C PHE A 99 9.53 -26.26 1.86
N ASP A 100 10.72 -26.51 2.37
CA ASP A 100 10.93 -27.38 3.55
C ASP A 100 10.79 -26.66 4.90
N GLY A 101 10.64 -25.32 4.90
CA GLY A 101 10.51 -24.48 6.10
C GLY A 101 11.84 -24.01 6.69
N ASN A 102 12.96 -24.27 6.02
CA ASN A 102 14.29 -23.90 6.49
C ASN A 102 14.81 -22.62 5.83
N ALA A 103 16.05 -22.22 6.16
CA ALA A 103 16.70 -21.08 5.55
C ALA A 103 16.91 -21.27 4.04
N ILE A 104 16.78 -20.18 3.28
CA ILE A 104 17.03 -20.13 1.84
C ILE A 104 18.22 -19.22 1.57
N THR A 105 19.23 -19.73 0.92
CA THR A 105 20.34 -18.91 0.41
C THR A 105 19.87 -18.24 -0.87
N LEU A 106 19.57 -16.92 -0.80
CA LEU A 106 19.17 -16.11 -1.96
C LEU A 106 20.35 -15.81 -2.86
N ASN A 107 21.53 -15.54 -2.25
CA ASN A 107 22.76 -15.20 -2.95
C ASN A 107 23.99 -15.67 -2.16
N GLU A 108 24.73 -16.60 -2.73
CA GLU A 108 25.94 -17.13 -2.09
C GLU A 108 27.08 -16.10 -2.07
N GLU A 109 27.29 -15.38 -3.19
CA GLU A 109 28.38 -14.42 -3.33
C GLU A 109 28.24 -13.23 -2.38
N LEU A 110 27.01 -12.76 -2.17
CA LEU A 110 26.66 -11.64 -1.28
C LEU A 110 26.34 -12.10 0.15
N ASN A 111 26.37 -13.41 0.41
CA ASN A 111 25.96 -14.01 1.68
C ASN A 111 24.58 -13.53 2.17
N VAL A 112 23.61 -13.48 1.25
CA VAL A 112 22.23 -13.11 1.58
C VAL A 112 21.43 -14.38 1.81
N VAL A 113 20.95 -14.56 3.03
CA VAL A 113 20.21 -15.75 3.46
C VAL A 113 18.92 -15.34 4.14
N LEU A 114 17.79 -15.83 3.66
CA LEU A 114 16.49 -15.70 4.30
C LEU A 114 16.36 -16.79 5.36
N THR A 115 16.27 -16.41 6.64
CA THR A 115 16.35 -17.37 7.75
C THR A 115 15.13 -17.28 8.68
N PRO A 116 14.70 -18.43 9.26
CA PRO A 116 13.64 -18.42 10.28
C PRO A 116 13.97 -17.64 11.56
N GLU A 117 15.25 -17.47 11.88
CA GLU A 117 15.68 -16.68 13.03
C GLU A 117 15.42 -15.19 12.85
N GLN A 118 15.53 -14.70 11.61
CA GLN A 118 15.25 -13.31 11.26
C GLN A 118 13.77 -13.10 10.89
N PHE A 119 13.16 -14.10 10.27
CA PHE A 119 11.78 -14.08 9.77
C PHE A 119 11.01 -15.30 10.32
N PRO A 120 10.45 -15.19 11.54
CA PRO A 120 9.82 -16.31 12.23
C PRO A 120 8.58 -16.90 11.55
N GLU A 121 7.96 -16.15 10.62
CA GLU A 121 6.81 -16.60 9.82
C GLU A 121 7.22 -17.60 8.73
N LEU A 122 8.47 -17.58 8.25
CA LEU A 122 8.95 -18.39 7.13
C LEU A 122 8.65 -19.88 7.26
N PRO A 123 8.83 -20.55 8.41
CA PRO A 123 8.50 -21.97 8.57
C PRO A 123 7.02 -22.33 8.37
N SER A 124 6.10 -21.36 8.50
CA SER A 124 4.67 -21.59 8.29
C SER A 124 4.33 -21.92 6.84
N TYR A 125 5.18 -21.56 5.91
CA TYR A 125 5.05 -21.84 4.47
C TYR A 125 5.62 -23.19 4.04
N LYS A 126 5.97 -24.08 4.99
CA LYS A 126 6.42 -25.42 4.68
C LYS A 126 5.40 -26.18 3.84
N GLY A 127 5.86 -26.76 2.72
CA GLY A 127 5.05 -27.47 1.75
C GLY A 127 4.49 -26.59 0.63
N HIS A 128 4.57 -25.25 0.77
CA HIS A 128 4.18 -24.31 -0.28
C HIS A 128 5.23 -24.23 -1.40
N THR A 129 4.81 -23.72 -2.54
CA THR A 129 5.72 -23.15 -3.52
C THR A 129 5.88 -21.67 -3.18
N ILE A 130 7.09 -21.23 -2.90
CA ILE A 130 7.38 -19.81 -2.66
C ILE A 130 8.28 -19.25 -3.75
N ILE A 131 8.14 -17.97 -4.05
CA ILE A 131 8.97 -17.25 -5.00
C ILE A 131 9.70 -16.16 -4.22
N THR A 132 11.02 -16.11 -4.36
CA THR A 132 11.91 -15.11 -3.75
C THR A 132 12.62 -14.31 -4.82
N THR A 133 13.26 -13.20 -4.43
CA THR A 133 14.29 -12.53 -5.23
C THR A 133 15.65 -13.27 -5.07
N ASP A 134 16.66 -12.85 -5.86
CA ASP A 134 18.04 -13.31 -5.70
C ASP A 134 18.83 -12.51 -4.63
N GLY A 135 18.17 -11.71 -3.82
CA GLY A 135 18.79 -10.88 -2.78
C GLY A 135 19.50 -9.63 -3.28
N THR A 136 19.43 -9.31 -4.58
CA THR A 136 20.00 -8.08 -5.15
C THR A 136 18.97 -6.99 -5.39
N THR A 137 17.69 -7.36 -5.41
CA THR A 137 16.55 -6.48 -5.64
C THR A 137 15.43 -6.78 -4.64
N LEU A 138 14.38 -5.96 -4.57
CA LEU A 138 13.07 -6.42 -4.08
C LEU A 138 12.50 -7.45 -5.07
N LEU A 139 11.40 -8.13 -4.69
CA LEU A 139 10.71 -9.05 -5.60
C LEU A 139 9.63 -8.34 -6.42
N GLY A 140 8.90 -7.39 -5.81
CA GLY A 140 7.74 -6.73 -6.38
C GLY A 140 6.46 -7.55 -6.23
N ALA A 141 6.37 -8.38 -5.19
CA ALA A 141 5.13 -9.05 -4.81
C ALA A 141 4.07 -8.01 -4.42
N ASP A 142 4.49 -6.95 -3.80
CA ASP A 142 3.78 -5.72 -3.57
C ASP A 142 3.93 -4.81 -4.81
N ASP A 143 2.91 -4.66 -5.72
CA ASP A 143 1.61 -5.39 -5.66
C ASP A 143 1.37 -6.22 -6.94
N LYS A 144 2.45 -6.72 -7.58
CA LYS A 144 2.30 -7.59 -8.76
C LYS A 144 1.71 -8.97 -8.41
N ALA A 145 1.64 -9.34 -7.12
CA ALA A 145 0.91 -10.52 -6.69
C ALA A 145 -0.59 -10.30 -6.84
N GLY A 146 -1.15 -9.24 -6.23
CA GLY A 146 -2.57 -8.91 -6.35
C GLY A 146 -3.01 -8.68 -7.78
N LEU A 147 -2.17 -7.99 -8.56
CA LEU A 147 -2.39 -7.81 -9.98
C LEU A 147 -2.49 -9.15 -10.73
N THR A 148 -1.55 -10.08 -10.47
CA THR A 148 -1.56 -11.43 -11.05
C THR A 148 -2.81 -12.21 -10.65
N GLU A 149 -3.22 -12.11 -9.39
CA GLU A 149 -4.42 -12.78 -8.85
C GLU A 149 -5.69 -12.32 -9.52
N ILE A 150 -5.85 -11.00 -9.73
CA ILE A 150 -6.98 -10.44 -10.47
C ILE A 150 -7.00 -10.98 -11.90
N MET A 151 -5.86 -10.97 -12.60
CA MET A 151 -5.77 -11.47 -13.98
C MET A 151 -6.17 -12.94 -14.07
N VAL A 152 -5.69 -13.77 -13.16
CA VAL A 152 -6.01 -15.21 -13.12
C VAL A 152 -7.47 -15.46 -12.72
N ALA A 153 -8.02 -14.67 -11.79
CA ALA A 153 -9.43 -14.77 -11.40
C ALA A 153 -10.37 -14.44 -12.57
N MET A 154 -10.09 -13.38 -13.33
CA MET A 154 -10.87 -13.01 -14.51
C MET A 154 -10.80 -14.09 -15.60
N ASN A 155 -9.60 -14.61 -15.85
CA ASN A 155 -9.41 -15.73 -16.78
C ASN A 155 -10.18 -16.97 -16.32
N HIS A 156 -10.16 -17.28 -15.04
CA HIS A 156 -10.89 -18.40 -14.48
C HIS A 156 -12.42 -18.25 -14.63
N LEU A 157 -12.97 -17.08 -14.32
CA LEU A 157 -14.42 -16.81 -14.43
C LEU A 157 -14.91 -16.93 -15.88
N ILE A 158 -14.16 -16.40 -16.85
CA ILE A 158 -14.51 -16.50 -18.28
C ILE A 158 -14.56 -17.96 -18.76
N HIS A 159 -13.61 -18.78 -18.31
CA HIS A 159 -13.56 -20.20 -18.70
C HIS A 159 -14.48 -21.11 -17.90
N ASN A 160 -15.14 -20.59 -16.87
CA ASN A 160 -16.07 -21.32 -16.02
C ASN A 160 -17.44 -20.62 -15.93
N PRO A 161 -18.20 -20.51 -17.04
CA PRO A 161 -19.44 -19.73 -17.10
C PRO A 161 -20.57 -20.25 -16.21
N GLN A 162 -20.43 -21.45 -15.63
CA GLN A 162 -21.31 -21.99 -14.59
C GLN A 162 -21.20 -21.23 -13.26
N ILE A 163 -20.06 -20.56 -13.00
CA ILE A 163 -19.90 -19.66 -11.87
C ILE A 163 -20.59 -18.34 -12.22
N LYS A 164 -21.73 -18.08 -11.58
CA LYS A 164 -22.53 -16.88 -11.84
C LYS A 164 -21.96 -15.68 -11.08
N HIS A 165 -21.93 -14.55 -11.76
CA HIS A 165 -21.45 -13.28 -11.23
C HIS A 165 -22.12 -12.09 -11.92
N GLY A 166 -22.20 -10.96 -11.22
CA GLY A 166 -22.57 -9.67 -11.79
C GLY A 166 -21.44 -9.07 -12.66
N LYS A 167 -21.63 -7.84 -13.09
CA LYS A 167 -20.56 -7.07 -13.77
C LYS A 167 -19.41 -6.83 -12.79
N ILE A 168 -18.18 -7.15 -13.22
CA ILE A 168 -16.95 -6.91 -12.46
C ILE A 168 -16.11 -5.86 -13.20
N ARG A 169 -15.62 -4.87 -12.45
CA ARG A 169 -14.65 -3.91 -12.92
C ARG A 169 -13.26 -4.28 -12.41
N VAL A 170 -12.26 -4.11 -13.26
CA VAL A 170 -10.85 -4.29 -12.89
C VAL A 170 -10.15 -2.95 -13.11
N ALA A 171 -9.28 -2.56 -12.20
CA ALA A 171 -8.39 -1.42 -12.39
C ALA A 171 -6.99 -1.68 -11.85
N PHE A 172 -5.99 -1.10 -12.55
CA PHE A 172 -4.61 -1.07 -12.08
C PHE A 172 -4.15 0.37 -12.00
N THR A 173 -3.63 0.75 -10.82
CA THR A 173 -3.30 2.14 -10.46
C THR A 173 -1.79 2.37 -10.50
N PRO A 174 -1.30 3.53 -10.96
CA PRO A 174 0.11 3.90 -10.87
C PRO A 174 0.41 4.60 -9.54
N ASP A 175 1.68 4.65 -9.13
CA ASP A 175 2.22 5.52 -8.07
C ASP A 175 1.56 5.37 -6.69
N GLU A 176 1.06 4.18 -6.33
CA GLU A 176 0.51 3.88 -5.02
C GLU A 176 1.57 4.06 -3.93
N GLU A 177 2.75 3.51 -4.12
CA GLU A 177 3.87 3.43 -3.17
C GLU A 177 4.42 4.80 -2.71
N ILE A 178 4.02 5.85 -3.40
CA ILE A 178 4.32 7.23 -3.04
C ILE A 178 3.05 8.02 -2.65
N GLY A 179 1.94 7.30 -2.39
CA GLY A 179 0.67 7.84 -1.94
C GLY A 179 -0.09 8.66 -2.98
N ARG A 180 0.18 8.44 -4.28
CA ARG A 180 -0.44 9.17 -5.39
C ARG A 180 -1.38 8.31 -6.23
N GLY A 181 -1.56 7.03 -5.90
CA GLY A 181 -2.34 6.07 -6.66
C GLY A 181 -3.72 6.59 -7.11
N PRO A 182 -4.60 7.03 -6.21
CA PRO A 182 -5.93 7.51 -6.61
C PRO A 182 -5.99 8.94 -7.13
N ALA A 183 -4.88 9.67 -7.20
CA ALA A 183 -4.88 11.12 -7.46
C ALA A 183 -5.65 11.57 -8.73
N HIS A 184 -5.65 10.73 -9.76
CA HIS A 184 -6.37 10.96 -11.02
C HIS A 184 -7.33 9.82 -11.36
N PHE A 185 -7.65 8.95 -10.39
CA PHE A 185 -8.58 7.85 -10.61
C PHE A 185 -9.99 8.35 -10.83
N ASP A 186 -10.58 7.99 -11.96
CA ASP A 186 -11.96 8.37 -12.30
C ASP A 186 -12.94 7.32 -11.76
N VAL A 187 -13.46 7.56 -10.55
CA VAL A 187 -14.42 6.69 -9.87
C VAL A 187 -15.72 6.56 -10.66
N GLU A 188 -16.18 7.64 -11.32
CA GLU A 188 -17.41 7.62 -12.12
C GLU A 188 -17.23 6.75 -13.38
N ALA A 189 -16.11 6.90 -14.09
CA ALA A 189 -15.78 6.06 -15.24
C ALA A 189 -15.52 4.61 -14.85
N PHE A 190 -14.95 4.37 -13.66
CA PHE A 190 -14.80 3.02 -13.11
C PHE A 190 -16.15 2.38 -12.88
N GLY A 191 -17.12 3.10 -12.33
CA GLY A 191 -18.53 2.73 -12.30
C GLY A 191 -18.85 1.50 -11.45
N ALA A 192 -18.02 1.18 -10.44
CA ALA A 192 -18.33 0.18 -9.44
C ALA A 192 -18.99 0.80 -8.21
N SER A 193 -19.89 0.06 -7.56
CA SER A 193 -20.52 0.49 -6.30
C SER A 193 -19.57 0.31 -5.11
N PHE A 194 -18.77 -0.74 -5.17
CA PHE A 194 -17.78 -1.13 -4.17
C PHE A 194 -16.56 -1.72 -4.87
N ALA A 195 -15.42 -1.74 -4.17
CA ALA A 195 -14.25 -2.43 -4.69
C ALA A 195 -13.47 -3.12 -3.57
N TYR A 196 -12.44 -3.88 -3.97
CA TYR A 196 -11.45 -4.50 -3.10
C TYR A 196 -10.07 -4.24 -3.70
N THR A 197 -9.13 -3.75 -2.91
CA THR A 197 -7.72 -3.80 -3.27
C THR A 197 -7.16 -5.18 -2.93
N MET A 198 -6.44 -5.77 -3.86
CA MET A 198 -5.67 -6.99 -3.63
C MET A 198 -4.22 -6.57 -3.34
N ASP A 199 -3.99 -6.04 -2.13
CA ASP A 199 -2.76 -5.34 -1.76
C ASP A 199 -2.38 -5.63 -0.29
N GLY A 200 -2.91 -6.74 0.24
CA GLY A 200 -2.62 -7.19 1.59
C GLY A 200 -1.45 -8.16 1.68
N GLY A 201 -1.08 -8.52 2.89
CA GLY A 201 0.04 -9.41 3.20
C GLY A 201 -0.35 -10.90 3.28
N PRO A 202 -0.09 -11.55 4.43
CA PRO A 202 -0.27 -12.98 4.61
C PRO A 202 -1.72 -13.46 4.54
N LEU A 203 -1.88 -14.77 4.35
CA LEU A 203 -3.17 -15.46 4.22
C LEU A 203 -4.19 -15.03 5.26
N GLY A 204 -5.39 -14.70 4.79
CA GLY A 204 -6.54 -14.36 5.63
C GLY A 204 -6.63 -12.88 5.97
N GLY A 205 -5.65 -12.05 5.61
CA GLY A 205 -5.70 -10.59 5.82
C GLY A 205 -6.95 -9.98 5.20
N LEU A 206 -7.73 -9.26 6.01
CA LEU A 206 -8.90 -8.50 5.60
C LEU A 206 -8.91 -7.18 6.38
N GLU A 207 -8.61 -6.10 5.69
CA GLU A 207 -8.35 -4.82 6.30
C GLU A 207 -9.34 -3.78 5.76
N TYR A 208 -10.00 -3.09 6.66
CA TYR A 208 -10.97 -2.04 6.34
C TYR A 208 -10.84 -0.83 7.27
N GLU A 209 -9.72 -0.77 7.99
CA GLU A 209 -9.28 0.35 8.80
C GLU A 209 -7.86 0.76 8.41
N SER A 210 -7.61 2.06 8.34
CA SER A 210 -6.30 2.65 8.09
C SER A 210 -6.05 3.82 9.03
N PHE A 211 -4.82 4.27 9.15
CA PHE A 211 -4.57 5.51 9.88
C PHE A 211 -5.31 6.70 9.26
N ASN A 212 -5.63 7.72 10.09
CA ASN A 212 -5.68 9.09 9.66
C ASN A 212 -4.24 9.62 9.59
N ALA A 213 -3.91 10.39 8.58
CA ALA A 213 -2.55 10.77 8.26
C ALA A 213 -2.39 12.26 7.94
N ALA A 214 -1.39 12.89 8.55
CA ALA A 214 -0.95 14.22 8.20
C ALA A 214 0.58 14.27 8.08
N GLY A 215 1.05 15.19 7.22
CA GLY A 215 2.46 15.57 7.12
C GLY A 215 2.66 16.99 7.68
N ALA A 216 3.70 17.18 8.49
CA ALA A 216 4.06 18.47 9.07
C ALA A 216 5.49 18.84 8.71
N LYS A 217 5.65 19.84 7.87
CA LYS A 217 6.94 20.45 7.52
C LYS A 217 7.18 21.65 8.43
N LEU A 218 8.30 21.63 9.16
CA LEU A 218 8.70 22.70 10.04
C LEU A 218 9.99 23.35 9.50
N THR A 219 9.98 24.67 9.39
CA THR A 219 11.17 25.45 9.11
C THR A 219 11.50 26.27 10.35
N PHE A 220 12.70 26.06 10.88
CA PHE A 220 13.25 26.80 12.01
C PHE A 220 14.23 27.83 11.48
N ASN A 221 14.02 29.10 11.82
CA ASN A 221 14.86 30.21 11.38
C ASN A 221 15.75 30.68 12.53
N GLY A 222 17.02 30.72 12.27
CA GLY A 222 18.03 31.15 13.21
C GLY A 222 18.50 32.60 12.96
N THR A 223 19.51 32.97 13.70
CA THR A 223 20.33 34.21 13.47
C THR A 223 21.75 33.83 13.80
N ASN A 224 22.57 33.74 12.76
CA ASN A 224 23.97 33.38 12.93
C ASN A 224 24.81 34.59 13.29
N THR A 225 25.84 34.39 14.09
CA THR A 225 26.88 35.38 14.37
C THR A 225 28.14 34.65 14.89
N HIS A 226 29.27 35.35 14.94
CA HIS A 226 30.51 34.78 15.44
C HIS A 226 30.32 34.22 16.87
N PRO A 227 30.66 32.94 17.16
CA PRO A 227 30.43 32.32 18.44
C PRO A 227 30.98 33.06 19.65
N GLY A 228 32.15 33.70 19.49
CA GLY A 228 32.79 34.49 20.55
C GLY A 228 32.04 35.76 20.97
N THR A 229 31.08 36.23 20.14
CA THR A 229 30.26 37.41 20.40
C THR A 229 28.76 37.14 20.33
N ALA A 230 28.37 35.87 20.41
CA ALA A 230 27.02 35.38 20.15
C ALA A 230 26.01 35.63 21.31
N LYS A 231 26.50 35.99 22.52
CA LYS A 231 25.64 36.20 23.69
C LYS A 231 24.54 37.22 23.38
N ASN A 232 23.27 36.82 23.59
CA ASN A 232 22.07 37.65 23.36
C ASN A 232 21.86 38.07 21.88
N LYS A 233 22.53 37.40 20.92
CA LYS A 233 22.43 37.72 19.48
C LYS A 233 22.10 36.49 18.65
N MET A 234 22.74 35.35 18.93
CA MET A 234 22.56 34.13 18.18
C MET A 234 21.26 33.44 18.57
N ARG A 235 20.50 33.08 17.55
CA ARG A 235 19.38 32.08 17.65
C ARG A 235 19.77 30.92 16.74
N ASN A 236 19.99 29.76 17.32
CA ASN A 236 20.47 28.59 16.58
C ASN A 236 19.28 27.74 16.12
N ALA A 237 19.03 27.68 14.81
CA ALA A 237 17.89 26.97 14.24
C ALA A 237 17.90 25.45 14.54
N THR A 238 19.08 24.82 14.52
CA THR A 238 19.18 23.39 14.88
C THR A 238 18.75 23.12 16.32
N LYS A 239 19.09 24.04 17.25
CA LYS A 239 18.64 23.93 18.65
C LYS A 239 17.14 24.14 18.80
N LEU A 240 16.54 25.03 17.98
CA LEU A 240 15.08 25.18 17.96
C LEU A 240 14.41 23.88 17.49
N ALA A 241 14.94 23.22 16.47
CA ALA A 241 14.41 21.92 16.01
C ALA A 241 14.51 20.83 17.10
N MET A 242 15.64 20.77 17.81
CA MET A 242 15.81 19.86 18.94
C MET A 242 14.84 20.16 20.10
N GLU A 243 14.60 21.45 20.39
CA GLU A 243 13.65 21.88 21.42
C GLU A 243 12.21 21.50 21.04
N PHE A 244 11.82 21.74 19.76
CA PHE A 244 10.52 21.30 19.25
C PHE A 244 10.32 19.80 19.45
N ASN A 245 11.28 18.97 19.02
CA ASN A 245 11.21 17.51 19.21
C ASN A 245 11.11 17.13 20.68
N GLY A 246 11.74 17.87 21.58
CA GLY A 246 11.68 17.64 23.03
C GLY A 246 10.33 17.96 23.68
N TYR A 247 9.42 18.67 23.01
CA TYR A 247 8.04 18.88 23.46
C TYR A 247 7.09 17.75 23.05
N LEU A 248 7.46 16.93 22.06
CA LEU A 248 6.65 15.78 21.66
C LEU A 248 6.84 14.64 22.66
N PRO A 249 5.77 13.86 22.94
CA PRO A 249 5.87 12.68 23.82
C PRO A 249 6.82 11.64 23.24
N VAL A 250 7.84 11.26 24.00
CA VAL A 250 8.89 10.31 23.55
C VAL A 250 8.30 8.92 23.26
N GLU A 251 7.31 8.50 24.06
CA GLU A 251 6.68 7.18 23.94
C GLU A 251 5.66 7.11 22.78
N GLU A 252 5.32 8.24 22.15
CA GLU A 252 4.43 8.31 21.01
C GLU A 252 5.21 8.41 19.69
N ALA A 253 6.23 7.57 19.53
CA ALA A 253 7.00 7.40 18.32
C ALA A 253 6.83 5.95 17.79
N PRO A 254 7.06 5.68 16.49
CA PRO A 254 6.87 4.35 15.91
C PRO A 254 7.60 3.23 16.64
N GLU A 255 8.77 3.53 17.23
CA GLU A 255 9.60 2.60 17.98
C GLU A 255 8.96 2.11 19.28
N TYR A 256 7.91 2.78 19.75
CA TYR A 256 7.23 2.50 21.02
C TYR A 256 5.74 2.20 20.88
N THR A 257 5.20 2.22 19.67
CA THR A 257 3.75 2.09 19.42
C THR A 257 3.39 0.87 18.60
N GLU A 258 2.26 0.24 18.92
CA GLU A 258 1.73 -0.92 18.21
C GLU A 258 0.19 -0.88 18.11
N GLY A 259 -0.42 -1.83 17.40
CA GLY A 259 -1.87 -1.96 17.29
C GLY A 259 -2.54 -0.66 16.83
N TYR A 260 -3.45 -0.15 17.64
CA TYR A 260 -4.21 1.08 17.37
C TYR A 260 -3.55 2.37 17.90
N GLU A 261 -2.36 2.29 18.45
CA GLU A 261 -1.66 3.45 19.00
C GLU A 261 -1.14 4.36 17.88
N GLY A 262 -1.45 5.66 17.99
CA GLY A 262 -0.97 6.69 17.09
C GLY A 262 0.42 7.21 17.46
N PHE A 263 1.05 7.96 16.55
CA PHE A 263 2.42 8.43 16.74
C PHE A 263 2.72 9.75 16.05
N TYR A 264 3.83 10.37 16.46
CA TYR A 264 4.60 11.38 15.72
C TYR A 264 5.91 10.75 15.27
N HIS A 265 6.21 10.81 13.97
CA HIS A 265 7.46 10.26 13.45
C HIS A 265 8.28 11.33 12.74
N LEU A 266 9.48 11.57 13.22
CA LEU A 266 10.46 12.44 12.57
C LEU A 266 11.10 11.69 11.40
N LEU A 267 10.70 12.00 10.18
CA LEU A 267 11.27 11.39 8.97
C LEU A 267 12.62 11.99 8.58
N SER A 268 12.77 13.31 8.73
CA SER A 268 14.02 13.96 8.39
C SER A 268 14.25 15.23 9.21
N LEU A 269 15.53 15.50 9.48
CA LEU A 269 16.01 16.74 10.09
C LEU A 269 17.32 17.13 9.40
N SER A 270 17.37 18.34 8.84
CA SER A 270 18.57 18.87 8.19
C SER A 270 18.71 20.37 8.43
N GLY A 271 19.92 20.90 8.39
CA GLY A 271 20.15 22.33 8.49
C GLY A 271 21.37 22.69 9.35
N ASP A 272 21.46 23.99 9.67
CA ASP A 272 22.55 24.60 10.41
C ASP A 272 22.06 25.67 11.40
N VAL A 273 22.94 26.58 11.81
CA VAL A 273 22.62 27.69 12.74
C VAL A 273 21.59 28.64 12.17
N GLU A 274 21.65 28.88 10.84
CA GLU A 274 20.83 29.89 10.16
C GLU A 274 19.43 29.39 9.87
N GLN A 275 19.31 28.13 9.38
CA GLN A 275 18.04 27.50 9.09
C GLN A 275 18.10 25.99 9.26
N SER A 276 17.08 25.40 9.86
CA SER A 276 16.88 23.95 9.92
C SER A 276 15.47 23.59 9.48
N LYS A 277 15.32 22.42 8.87
CA LYS A 277 14.04 21.89 8.41
C LYS A 277 13.82 20.50 8.99
N ALA A 278 12.61 20.25 9.48
CA ALA A 278 12.20 18.94 9.93
C ALA A 278 10.90 18.53 9.22
N TYR A 279 10.77 17.26 8.94
CA TYR A 279 9.54 16.68 8.40
C TYR A 279 9.04 15.59 9.33
N TYR A 280 7.82 15.76 9.82
CA TYR A 280 7.10 14.79 10.64
C TYR A 280 5.92 14.24 9.90
N ILE A 281 5.60 12.97 10.15
CA ILE A 281 4.29 12.40 9.87
C ILE A 281 3.55 12.14 11.18
N ILE A 282 2.23 12.38 11.15
CA ILE A 282 1.33 12.23 12.28
C ILE A 282 0.31 11.17 11.91
N ARG A 283 0.09 10.19 12.78
CA ARG A 283 -0.79 9.05 12.55
C ARG A 283 -1.65 8.77 13.77
N ASP A 284 -2.92 8.49 13.57
CA ASP A 284 -3.82 7.94 14.59
C ASP A 284 -5.03 7.28 13.91
N PHE A 285 -5.56 6.20 14.47
CA PHE A 285 -6.79 5.57 13.94
C PHE A 285 -8.04 6.35 14.34
N ASP A 286 -8.05 6.90 15.54
CA ASP A 286 -9.17 7.71 16.02
C ASP A 286 -9.08 9.14 15.49
N ARG A 287 -10.19 9.64 14.94
CA ARG A 287 -10.24 10.98 14.35
C ARG A 287 -10.02 12.09 15.38
N GLU A 288 -10.59 11.96 16.58
CA GLU A 288 -10.47 12.99 17.62
C GLU A 288 -9.04 13.05 18.14
N ASN A 289 -8.41 11.87 18.36
CA ASN A 289 -7.01 11.79 18.75
C ASN A 289 -6.08 12.34 17.65
N PHE A 290 -6.37 12.04 16.39
CA PHE A 290 -5.62 12.58 15.26
C PHE A 290 -5.65 14.12 15.22
N GLU A 291 -6.86 14.71 15.37
CA GLU A 291 -6.99 16.18 15.44
C GLU A 291 -6.29 16.75 16.68
N ALA A 292 -6.38 16.06 17.83
CA ALA A 292 -5.67 16.47 19.05
C ALA A 292 -4.14 16.46 18.86
N ARG A 293 -3.59 15.47 18.12
CA ARG A 293 -2.17 15.43 17.77
C ARG A 293 -1.74 16.60 16.89
N LYS A 294 -2.51 16.93 15.88
CA LYS A 294 -2.24 18.10 15.02
C LYS A 294 -2.28 19.40 15.82
N ASN A 295 -3.32 19.57 16.64
CA ASN A 295 -3.44 20.72 17.54
C ASN A 295 -2.27 20.83 18.53
N ASN A 296 -1.73 19.70 19.01
CA ASN A 296 -0.54 19.70 19.87
C ASN A 296 0.68 20.27 19.13
N VAL A 297 0.91 19.86 17.89
CA VAL A 297 2.00 20.40 17.03
C VAL A 297 1.84 21.92 16.86
N GLU A 298 0.63 22.39 16.52
CA GLU A 298 0.34 23.82 16.38
C GLU A 298 0.58 24.59 17.69
N ASN A 299 0.17 24.05 18.82
CA ASN A 299 0.38 24.67 20.13
C ASN A 299 1.87 24.77 20.51
N ILE A 300 2.66 23.74 20.20
CA ILE A 300 4.12 23.76 20.40
C ILE A 300 4.73 24.87 19.54
N VAL A 301 4.37 24.95 18.27
CA VAL A 301 4.84 26.01 17.34
C VAL A 301 4.51 27.38 17.90
N LYS A 302 3.26 27.61 18.33
CA LYS A 302 2.82 28.87 18.94
C LYS A 302 3.63 29.21 20.18
N THR A 303 3.87 28.25 21.07
CA THR A 303 4.67 28.43 22.28
C THR A 303 6.11 28.87 21.92
N MET A 304 6.69 28.26 20.90
CA MET A 304 8.02 28.63 20.44
C MET A 304 8.06 30.01 19.76
N GLN A 305 7.02 30.36 19.01
CA GLN A 305 6.87 31.70 18.39
C GLN A 305 6.72 32.77 19.46
N GLU A 306 5.97 32.54 20.51
CA GLU A 306 5.85 33.46 21.67
C GLU A 306 7.22 33.68 22.36
N LYS A 307 8.04 32.64 22.43
CA LYS A 307 9.36 32.67 23.08
C LYS A 307 10.46 33.30 22.23
N TYR A 308 10.46 33.04 20.93
CA TYR A 308 11.59 33.34 20.03
C TYR A 308 11.26 34.32 18.90
N GLY A 309 9.99 34.71 18.75
CA GLY A 309 9.49 35.53 17.65
C GLY A 309 8.68 34.74 16.62
N GLU A 310 7.72 35.38 15.97
CA GLU A 310 6.79 34.76 15.03
C GLU A 310 7.50 34.06 13.84
N ASP A 311 8.66 34.57 13.42
CA ASP A 311 9.47 34.05 12.34
C ASP A 311 10.33 32.82 12.73
N ALA A 312 10.44 32.53 14.04
CA ALA A 312 11.36 31.51 14.54
C ALA A 312 11.01 30.10 14.08
N VAL A 313 9.72 29.79 13.98
CA VAL A 313 9.21 28.49 13.54
C VAL A 313 8.04 28.69 12.58
N VAL A 314 8.14 28.12 11.40
CA VAL A 314 7.08 28.10 10.38
C VAL A 314 6.60 26.68 10.20
N LEU A 315 5.30 26.45 10.30
CA LEU A 315 4.64 25.16 10.11
C LEU A 315 3.83 25.16 8.83
N GLU A 316 4.03 24.13 8.01
CA GLU A 316 3.16 23.72 6.92
C GLU A 316 2.65 22.33 7.21
N MET A 317 1.37 22.18 7.52
CA MET A 317 0.75 20.90 7.86
C MET A 317 -0.45 20.63 6.96
N ASN A 318 -0.50 19.40 6.40
CA ASN A 318 -1.57 18.99 5.51
C ASN A 318 -1.99 17.56 5.82
N ASP A 319 -3.30 17.32 5.79
CA ASP A 319 -3.85 15.97 5.85
C ASP A 319 -3.57 15.24 4.52
N GLN A 320 -3.21 13.96 4.63
CA GLN A 320 -2.85 13.12 3.49
C GLN A 320 -3.98 12.16 3.11
N TYR A 321 -4.53 11.47 4.09
CA TYR A 321 -5.68 10.57 3.97
C TYR A 321 -6.33 10.38 5.34
N TYR A 322 -7.49 9.72 5.34
CA TYR A 322 -8.24 9.44 6.55
C TYR A 322 -8.57 7.95 6.68
N ASN A 323 -8.93 7.52 7.89
CA ASN A 323 -9.30 6.14 8.17
C ASN A 323 -10.51 5.74 7.31
N MET A 324 -10.31 4.73 6.46
CA MET A 324 -11.34 4.24 5.54
C MET A 324 -12.55 3.61 6.25
N LEU A 325 -12.44 3.23 7.52
CA LEU A 325 -13.54 2.73 8.33
C LEU A 325 -14.76 3.63 8.28
N GLU A 326 -14.59 4.96 8.34
CA GLU A 326 -15.69 5.91 8.29
C GLU A 326 -16.57 5.78 7.03
N LYS A 327 -15.99 5.28 5.94
CA LYS A 327 -16.65 5.11 4.64
C LYS A 327 -17.09 3.68 4.38
N ILE A 328 -16.45 2.71 5.00
CA ILE A 328 -16.77 1.28 4.83
C ILE A 328 -17.86 0.83 5.82
N GLU A 329 -17.86 1.33 7.05
CA GLU A 329 -18.85 0.95 8.07
C GLU A 329 -20.32 1.11 7.62
N PRO A 330 -20.71 2.18 6.88
CA PRO A 330 -22.09 2.29 6.36
C PRO A 330 -22.48 1.22 5.34
N VAL A 331 -21.51 0.52 4.76
CA VAL A 331 -21.68 -0.55 3.75
C VAL A 331 -20.94 -1.82 4.19
N ARG A 332 -20.98 -2.11 5.48
CA ARG A 332 -20.26 -3.20 6.14
C ARG A 332 -20.46 -4.55 5.48
N GLU A 333 -21.58 -4.75 4.80
CA GLU A 333 -21.90 -6.00 4.09
C GLU A 333 -20.79 -6.41 3.09
N ILE A 334 -20.03 -5.47 2.51
CA ILE A 334 -18.93 -5.82 1.59
C ILE A 334 -17.76 -6.51 2.32
N VAL A 335 -17.51 -6.12 3.57
CA VAL A 335 -16.51 -6.77 4.44
C VAL A 335 -17.03 -8.15 4.87
N ASP A 336 -18.32 -8.24 5.25
CA ASP A 336 -18.94 -9.47 5.68
C ASP A 336 -18.97 -10.52 4.54
N ILE A 337 -19.21 -10.09 3.29
CA ILE A 337 -19.14 -10.95 2.10
C ILE A 337 -17.71 -11.50 1.92
N ALA A 338 -16.68 -10.68 2.04
CA ALA A 338 -15.28 -11.12 1.94
C ALA A 338 -14.92 -12.08 3.09
N TYR A 339 -15.35 -11.77 4.31
CA TYR A 339 -15.17 -12.62 5.49
C TYR A 339 -15.80 -14.03 5.27
N GLU A 340 -17.06 -14.07 4.86
CA GLU A 340 -17.76 -15.33 4.60
C GLU A 340 -17.20 -16.08 3.38
N ALA A 341 -16.67 -15.36 2.38
CA ALA A 341 -15.97 -16.00 1.26
C ALA A 341 -14.71 -16.74 1.75
N MET A 342 -13.89 -16.11 2.58
CA MET A 342 -12.72 -16.73 3.19
C MET A 342 -13.10 -17.94 4.03
N LYS A 343 -14.10 -17.81 4.91
CA LYS A 343 -14.58 -18.94 5.76
C LYS A 343 -15.04 -20.14 4.95
N SER A 344 -15.73 -19.92 3.83
CA SER A 344 -16.20 -21.02 2.97
C SER A 344 -15.08 -21.75 2.23
N LEU A 345 -13.89 -21.15 2.17
CA LEU A 345 -12.69 -21.72 1.57
C LEU A 345 -11.69 -22.29 2.61
N ASP A 346 -12.15 -22.47 3.86
CA ASP A 346 -11.33 -22.91 4.98
C ASP A 346 -10.14 -21.96 5.26
N ILE A 347 -10.34 -20.65 5.02
CA ILE A 347 -9.42 -19.61 5.37
C ILE A 347 -9.95 -18.91 6.62
N GLU A 348 -9.14 -18.81 7.68
CA GLU A 348 -9.49 -18.02 8.86
C GLU A 348 -9.20 -16.54 8.59
N PRO A 349 -10.22 -15.66 8.57
CA PRO A 349 -10.01 -14.24 8.35
C PRO A 349 -9.23 -13.61 9.51
N ASN A 350 -8.18 -12.89 9.18
CA ASN A 350 -7.37 -12.11 10.12
C ASN A 350 -7.66 -10.64 9.91
N ILE A 351 -8.56 -10.09 10.74
CA ILE A 351 -8.95 -8.68 10.67
C ILE A 351 -7.99 -7.88 11.54
N HIS A 352 -7.27 -6.96 10.92
CA HIS A 352 -6.38 -6.03 11.61
C HIS A 352 -6.35 -4.69 10.87
N PRO A 353 -6.01 -3.59 11.55
CA PRO A 353 -5.91 -2.29 10.90
C PRO A 353 -4.58 -2.15 10.16
N ILE A 354 -4.59 -1.39 9.07
CA ILE A 354 -3.37 -1.00 8.34
C ILE A 354 -2.73 0.18 9.08
N ARG A 355 -1.51 -0.01 9.57
CA ARG A 355 -0.70 1.08 10.20
C ARG A 355 -0.05 1.98 9.15
N GLY A 356 -0.79 2.32 8.14
CA GLY A 356 -0.44 3.13 6.98
C GLY A 356 -1.70 3.54 6.23
N GLY A 357 -1.57 3.78 4.94
CA GLY A 357 -2.66 3.96 4.00
C GLY A 357 -2.46 3.06 2.79
N THR A 358 -3.52 2.87 2.02
CA THR A 358 -3.52 2.20 0.72
C THR A 358 -4.36 3.02 -0.25
N ASP A 359 -4.38 2.66 -1.52
CA ASP A 359 -5.33 3.22 -2.48
C ASP A 359 -6.77 3.15 -1.96
N GLY A 360 -7.14 2.06 -1.28
CA GLY A 360 -8.46 1.89 -0.67
C GLY A 360 -8.83 2.98 0.34
N SER A 361 -7.85 3.53 1.07
CA SER A 361 -8.09 4.62 2.01
C SER A 361 -8.59 5.88 1.31
N GLN A 362 -7.95 6.26 0.21
CA GLN A 362 -8.33 7.44 -0.57
C GLN A 362 -9.58 7.18 -1.43
N LEU A 363 -9.66 6.04 -2.12
CA LEU A 363 -10.81 5.65 -2.94
C LEU A 363 -12.12 5.64 -2.14
N SER A 364 -12.07 5.18 -0.89
CA SER A 364 -13.23 5.18 0.00
C SER A 364 -13.78 6.59 0.23
N TYR A 365 -12.91 7.59 0.37
CA TYR A 365 -13.31 9.00 0.49
C TYR A 365 -13.71 9.64 -0.84
N MET A 366 -13.31 9.07 -1.97
CA MET A 366 -13.76 9.48 -3.30
C MET A 366 -15.14 8.90 -3.67
N GLY A 367 -15.75 8.10 -2.79
CA GLY A 367 -17.06 7.50 -2.99
C GLY A 367 -17.04 6.05 -3.48
N LEU A 368 -15.90 5.40 -3.43
CA LEU A 368 -15.72 3.97 -3.75
C LEU A 368 -15.21 3.23 -2.50
N PRO A 369 -16.09 2.74 -1.60
CA PRO A 369 -15.67 1.98 -0.44
C PRO A 369 -14.84 0.76 -0.84
N THR A 370 -13.59 0.67 -0.33
CA THR A 370 -12.61 -0.29 -0.83
C THR A 370 -11.80 -0.89 0.31
N PRO A 371 -12.24 -2.00 0.93
CA PRO A 371 -11.41 -2.78 1.85
C PRO A 371 -10.29 -3.51 1.11
N ASN A 372 -9.26 -3.92 1.87
CA ASN A 372 -8.07 -4.58 1.38
C ASN A 372 -8.06 -6.08 1.71
N ILE A 373 -7.57 -6.91 0.79
CA ILE A 373 -7.50 -8.38 0.90
C ILE A 373 -6.06 -8.84 0.69
N PHE A 374 -5.68 -9.91 1.38
CA PHE A 374 -4.36 -10.53 1.31
C PHE A 374 -3.96 -10.98 -0.10
N THR A 375 -2.65 -11.01 -0.34
CA THR A 375 -2.02 -11.51 -1.59
C THR A 375 -1.04 -12.66 -1.34
N GLY A 376 -0.57 -12.84 -0.12
CA GLY A 376 0.39 -13.90 0.22
C GLY A 376 1.85 -13.51 0.13
N GLY A 377 2.14 -12.23 0.01
CA GLY A 377 3.49 -11.69 0.07
C GLY A 377 3.94 -11.39 1.50
N GLU A 378 5.26 -11.38 1.69
CA GLU A 378 5.93 -11.14 2.97
C GLU A 378 7.20 -10.31 2.74
N ASN A 379 7.60 -9.56 3.77
CA ASN A 379 8.85 -8.80 3.82
C ASN A 379 9.00 -7.79 2.68
N TYR A 380 7.92 -7.10 2.37
CA TYR A 380 7.84 -6.11 1.30
C TYR A 380 8.95 -5.04 1.36
N HIS A 381 9.16 -4.33 0.27
CA HIS A 381 10.09 -3.20 0.13
C HIS A 381 11.59 -3.56 0.28
N GLY A 382 11.95 -4.84 0.24
CA GLY A 382 13.33 -5.24 0.47
C GLY A 382 13.79 -6.53 -0.20
N LYS A 383 15.07 -6.84 -0.05
CA LYS A 383 15.73 -8.01 -0.65
C LYS A 383 15.32 -9.37 -0.07
N PHE A 384 14.56 -9.38 1.01
CA PHE A 384 14.02 -10.58 1.64
C PHE A 384 12.55 -10.82 1.32
N GLU A 385 12.00 -10.04 0.41
CA GLU A 385 10.63 -10.16 -0.07
C GLU A 385 10.41 -11.51 -0.74
N TYR A 386 9.29 -12.16 -0.40
CA TYR A 386 8.86 -13.39 -1.03
C TYR A 386 7.34 -13.49 -1.08
N VAL A 387 6.81 -14.38 -1.92
CA VAL A 387 5.37 -14.64 -2.03
C VAL A 387 5.10 -16.14 -2.05
N SER A 388 4.00 -16.54 -1.41
CA SER A 388 3.50 -17.92 -1.47
C SER A 388 2.50 -18.09 -2.62
N VAL A 389 2.85 -18.90 -3.60
CA VAL A 389 1.95 -19.22 -4.74
C VAL A 389 0.69 -19.95 -4.26
N ASP A 390 0.80 -20.76 -3.22
CA ASP A 390 -0.35 -21.44 -2.62
C ASP A 390 -1.33 -20.45 -1.96
N THR A 391 -0.80 -19.39 -1.36
CA THR A 391 -1.62 -18.28 -0.84
C THR A 391 -2.23 -17.43 -1.96
N MET A 392 -1.45 -17.12 -3.02
CA MET A 392 -1.99 -16.45 -4.21
C MET A 392 -3.15 -17.23 -4.83
N GLU A 393 -3.05 -18.56 -4.90
CA GLU A 393 -4.16 -19.41 -5.38
C GLU A 393 -5.41 -19.29 -4.51
N LYS A 394 -5.23 -19.15 -3.18
CA LYS A 394 -6.32 -18.88 -2.25
C LYS A 394 -6.91 -17.48 -2.47
N ALA A 395 -6.12 -16.47 -2.71
CA ALA A 395 -6.59 -15.11 -3.03
C ALA A 395 -7.43 -15.09 -4.31
N VAL A 396 -7.00 -15.78 -5.37
CA VAL A 396 -7.82 -15.99 -6.58
C VAL A 396 -9.17 -16.64 -6.26
N GLN A 397 -9.17 -17.67 -5.42
CA GLN A 397 -10.42 -18.32 -5.00
C GLN A 397 -11.34 -17.37 -4.22
N VAL A 398 -10.79 -16.50 -3.38
CA VAL A 398 -11.54 -15.46 -2.64
C VAL A 398 -12.16 -14.46 -3.60
N ILE A 399 -11.43 -13.95 -4.60
CA ILE A 399 -11.99 -13.06 -5.64
C ILE A 399 -13.20 -13.72 -6.32
N VAL A 400 -13.05 -14.97 -6.75
CA VAL A 400 -14.12 -15.74 -7.42
C VAL A 400 -15.32 -15.94 -6.49
N GLU A 401 -15.07 -16.28 -5.24
CA GLU A 401 -16.13 -16.54 -4.25
C GLU A 401 -16.87 -15.26 -3.86
N ILE A 402 -16.19 -14.12 -3.73
CA ILE A 402 -16.81 -12.81 -3.53
C ILE A 402 -17.77 -12.51 -4.69
N ALA A 403 -17.33 -12.65 -5.92
CA ALA A 403 -18.14 -12.39 -7.11
C ALA A 403 -19.41 -13.29 -7.15
N ARG A 404 -19.24 -14.57 -6.80
CA ARG A 404 -20.35 -15.53 -6.72
C ARG A 404 -21.35 -15.15 -5.63
N ARG A 405 -20.87 -14.71 -4.45
CA ARG A 405 -21.73 -14.35 -3.31
C ARG A 405 -22.55 -13.09 -3.57
N PHE A 406 -22.00 -12.09 -4.24
CA PHE A 406 -22.77 -10.93 -4.66
C PHE A 406 -23.93 -11.33 -5.58
N GLU A 407 -23.73 -12.28 -6.48
CA GLU A 407 -24.79 -12.80 -7.34
C GLU A 407 -25.83 -13.62 -6.58
N GLU A 408 -25.42 -14.44 -5.62
CA GLU A 408 -26.35 -15.24 -4.82
C GLU A 408 -27.26 -14.39 -3.92
N GLN A 409 -26.77 -13.24 -3.45
CA GLN A 409 -27.52 -12.33 -2.57
C GLN A 409 -28.46 -11.37 -3.35
N ALA A 410 -28.26 -11.19 -4.64
CA ALA A 410 -29.12 -10.45 -5.53
C ALA A 410 -30.30 -11.33 -6.00
#